data_d426858e157f7f750d3d869193fe6768
#
_entry.id   d426858e157f7f750d3d869193fe6768
#
_cell.length_a   1.000
_cell.length_b   1.000
_cell.length_c   1.000
_cell.angle_alpha   90.00
_cell.angle_beta   90.00
_cell.angle_gamma   90.00
#
_symmetry.space_group_name_H-M   'P 1'
#
loop_
_entity.id
_entity.type
_entity.pdbx_description
1 polymer ?
#
loop_
_entity_poly.entity_id
_entity_poly.type
_entity_poly.pdbx_seq_one_letter_code
_entity_poly.pdbx_strand_id
1 'polypeptide(L)'
;MQLVQVPTRYPPAPGGVERHVQEIARRLAKRQHRVSVLTTDLYREIPWERLPPSVPRSTTEDGARVRRLRAFSFPGELHYPFFRGLGRALKAESPELVHVHTYGTNQVAVTRRFARRAHVPWVLTAHYHPIWSIWGGSLRHRLRRFYDARLAAPLVREASCLIVQSREEERLLKENGFPLPRVALIPPGYSPMRAPDPGTTFAQTFGIPGPFVLFVGRLASNKGLLPLLEGFRPLSQHDPTATLVLIGADGGMRAAIERRIGELGLGSRVRLMGYIEDERLVSAAFQEARVFVLPSEYEAFGLVLLEALAHGTPVIASRVGGIPEFVEDGRAGRLIPPEDAAAVTSALLEIWNDPALRERWGHYGRETTVPRYTWDRVVDQLETVYREVVGP
;
A
#
# COMPACT_ATOMS: atom_id res chain seq x y z
N MET A 1 5.80 3.34 -27.05
CA MET A 1 6.91 2.49 -26.55
C MET A 1 6.40 1.08 -26.31
N GLN A 2 7.28 0.08 -26.46
CA GLN A 2 7.07 -1.31 -26.03
C GLN A 2 7.56 -1.45 -24.59
N LEU A 3 6.64 -1.51 -23.63
CA LEU A 3 6.94 -1.52 -22.20
C LEU A 3 6.66 -2.88 -21.59
N VAL A 4 7.56 -3.39 -20.76
CA VAL A 4 7.36 -4.62 -20.00
C VAL A 4 7.37 -4.33 -18.51
N GLN A 5 6.27 -4.64 -17.81
CA GLN A 5 6.15 -4.57 -16.34
C GLN A 5 6.44 -5.96 -15.75
N VAL A 6 7.27 -6.03 -14.71
CA VAL A 6 7.67 -7.30 -14.10
C VAL A 6 7.40 -7.29 -12.59
N PRO A 7 6.16 -7.46 -12.15
CA PRO A 7 5.82 -7.69 -10.75
C PRO A 7 5.96 -9.17 -10.38
N THR A 8 6.14 -9.46 -9.08
CA THR A 8 6.12 -10.85 -8.57
C THR A 8 4.74 -11.48 -8.75
N ARG A 9 3.69 -10.77 -8.38
CA ARG A 9 2.28 -11.19 -8.51
C ARG A 9 1.49 -10.11 -9.25
N TYR A 10 0.32 -10.50 -9.72
CA TYR A 10 -0.60 -9.61 -10.43
C TYR A 10 -2.04 -10.07 -10.18
N PRO A 11 -3.05 -9.22 -10.27
CA PRO A 11 -4.44 -9.63 -10.08
C PRO A 11 -4.81 -10.89 -10.90
N PRO A 12 -5.66 -11.79 -10.34
CA PRO A 12 -6.47 -11.62 -9.14
C PRO A 12 -5.76 -11.88 -7.81
N ALA A 13 -4.42 -12.00 -7.76
CA ALA A 13 -3.69 -12.05 -6.51
C ALA A 13 -3.88 -10.72 -5.73
N PRO A 14 -4.24 -10.77 -4.43
CA PRO A 14 -4.50 -9.58 -3.65
C PRO A 14 -3.20 -8.88 -3.22
N GLY A 15 -3.20 -7.56 -3.19
CA GLY A 15 -2.13 -6.74 -2.63
C GLY A 15 -2.01 -5.35 -3.24
N GLY A 16 -1.32 -4.48 -2.54
CA GLY A 16 -1.12 -3.09 -2.96
C GLY A 16 -0.21 -2.95 -4.18
N VAL A 17 0.86 -3.73 -4.25
CA VAL A 17 1.80 -3.75 -5.38
C VAL A 17 1.12 -4.28 -6.64
N GLU A 18 0.32 -5.34 -6.50
CA GLU A 18 -0.44 -5.95 -7.59
C GLU A 18 -1.41 -4.95 -8.23
N ARG A 19 -2.19 -4.25 -7.39
CA ARG A 19 -3.11 -3.19 -7.83
C ARG A 19 -2.34 -2.01 -8.43
N HIS A 20 -1.23 -1.62 -7.83
CA HIS A 20 -0.37 -0.55 -8.34
C HIS A 20 0.12 -0.82 -9.77
N VAL A 21 0.63 -2.02 -10.03
CA VAL A 21 1.10 -2.42 -11.37
C VAL A 21 -0.05 -2.52 -12.37
N GLN A 22 -1.21 -3.02 -11.95
CA GLN A 22 -2.41 -3.08 -12.80
C GLN A 22 -2.84 -1.68 -13.26
N GLU A 23 -2.90 -0.73 -12.32
CA GLU A 23 -3.30 0.63 -12.62
C GLU A 23 -2.32 1.34 -13.56
N ILE A 24 -1.01 1.11 -13.38
CA ILE A 24 0.03 1.60 -14.29
C ILE A 24 -0.14 0.97 -15.69
N ALA A 25 -0.22 -0.35 -15.77
CA ALA A 25 -0.31 -1.07 -17.03
C ALA A 25 -1.55 -0.65 -17.85
N ARG A 26 -2.70 -0.57 -17.19
CA ARG A 26 -3.96 -0.13 -17.79
C ARG A 26 -3.88 1.28 -18.38
N ARG A 27 -3.30 2.23 -17.66
CA ARG A 27 -3.21 3.62 -18.11
C ARG A 27 -2.18 3.82 -19.20
N LEU A 28 -1.04 3.16 -19.10
CA LEU A 28 -0.05 3.17 -20.17
C LEU A 28 -0.61 2.59 -21.47
N ALA A 29 -1.38 1.49 -21.38
CA ALA A 29 -2.06 0.92 -22.55
C ALA A 29 -3.09 1.89 -23.15
N LYS A 30 -3.88 2.59 -22.32
CA LYS A 30 -4.80 3.65 -22.80
C LYS A 30 -4.08 4.81 -23.49
N ARG A 31 -2.83 5.08 -23.11
CA ARG A 31 -1.96 6.09 -23.74
C ARG A 31 -1.19 5.57 -24.96
N GLN A 32 -1.69 4.49 -25.56
CA GLN A 32 -1.15 3.90 -26.81
C GLN A 32 0.28 3.30 -26.66
N HIS A 33 0.72 2.99 -25.44
CA HIS A 33 1.89 2.15 -25.27
C HIS A 33 1.51 0.66 -25.47
N ARG A 34 2.43 -0.11 -26.06
CA ARG A 34 2.30 -1.58 -26.05
C ARG A 34 2.81 -2.08 -24.69
N VAL A 35 1.90 -2.54 -23.84
CA VAL A 35 2.24 -2.95 -22.47
C VAL A 35 2.11 -4.46 -22.32
N SER A 36 3.18 -5.09 -21.85
CA SER A 36 3.17 -6.50 -21.44
C SER A 36 3.48 -6.60 -19.95
N VAL A 37 2.74 -7.43 -19.23
CA VAL A 37 2.99 -7.76 -17.81
C VAL A 37 3.49 -9.20 -17.73
N LEU A 38 4.74 -9.37 -17.30
CA LEU A 38 5.33 -10.69 -17.05
C LEU A 38 5.35 -10.94 -15.55
N THR A 39 4.48 -11.81 -15.07
CA THR A 39 4.27 -12.09 -13.65
C THR A 39 4.31 -13.60 -13.38
N THR A 40 4.08 -14.00 -12.12
CA THR A 40 3.98 -15.41 -11.75
C THR A 40 2.54 -15.90 -11.67
N ASP A 41 2.38 -17.23 -11.55
CA ASP A 41 1.12 -17.90 -11.25
C ASP A 41 0.84 -17.99 -9.74
N LEU A 42 1.45 -17.13 -8.91
CA LEU A 42 1.23 -17.11 -7.46
C LEU A 42 0.00 -16.29 -7.07
N TYR A 43 -0.79 -16.85 -6.17
CA TYR A 43 -1.84 -16.16 -5.44
C TYR A 43 -1.31 -15.57 -4.12
N ARG A 44 -0.54 -16.39 -3.35
CA ARG A 44 0.16 -15.99 -2.12
C ARG A 44 1.55 -16.61 -2.07
N GLU A 45 2.45 -15.93 -1.38
CA GLU A 45 3.79 -16.43 -1.10
C GLU A 45 3.84 -17.20 0.22
N ILE A 46 3.02 -16.78 1.20
CA ILE A 46 2.94 -17.39 2.54
C ILE A 46 1.46 -17.46 2.98
N PRO A 47 0.87 -18.65 3.14
CA PRO A 47 1.38 -19.93 2.63
C PRO A 47 1.52 -19.93 1.11
N TRP A 48 2.36 -20.81 0.57
CA TRP A 48 2.57 -20.88 -0.88
C TRP A 48 1.33 -21.39 -1.60
N GLU A 49 0.68 -20.51 -2.32
CA GLU A 49 -0.58 -20.79 -3.01
C GLU A 49 -0.52 -20.27 -4.44
N ARG A 50 -1.02 -21.07 -5.39
CA ARG A 50 -1.10 -20.68 -6.80
C ARG A 50 -2.48 -20.18 -7.16
N LEU A 51 -2.55 -19.40 -8.21
CA LEU A 51 -3.81 -19.04 -8.86
C LEU A 51 -4.54 -20.31 -9.32
N PRO A 52 -5.87 -20.35 -9.22
CA PRO A 52 -6.65 -21.47 -9.69
C PRO A 52 -6.46 -21.70 -11.19
N PRO A 53 -6.62 -22.96 -11.67
CA PRO A 53 -6.45 -23.30 -13.10
C PRO A 53 -7.36 -22.52 -14.05
N SER A 54 -8.47 -21.98 -13.55
CA SER A 54 -9.40 -21.14 -14.30
C SER A 54 -8.80 -19.79 -14.71
N VAL A 55 -7.75 -19.31 -14.03
CA VAL A 55 -7.06 -18.08 -14.41
C VAL A 55 -6.09 -18.38 -15.55
N PRO A 56 -6.29 -17.76 -16.74
CA PRO A 56 -5.48 -18.07 -17.91
C PRO A 56 -4.02 -17.64 -17.73
N ARG A 57 -3.10 -18.45 -18.26
CA ARG A 57 -1.67 -18.11 -18.24
C ARG A 57 -1.29 -16.95 -19.15
N SER A 58 -2.07 -16.69 -20.17
CA SER A 58 -1.88 -15.55 -21.07
C SER A 58 -3.24 -14.98 -21.42
N THR A 59 -3.39 -13.67 -21.24
CA THR A 59 -4.63 -12.94 -21.49
C THR A 59 -4.32 -11.49 -21.83
N THR A 60 -5.31 -10.76 -22.34
CA THR A 60 -5.25 -9.31 -22.46
C THR A 60 -6.22 -8.72 -21.45
N GLU A 61 -5.73 -7.92 -20.54
CA GLU A 61 -6.48 -7.29 -19.47
C GLU A 61 -6.31 -5.77 -19.57
N ASP A 62 -7.40 -5.03 -19.69
CA ASP A 62 -7.39 -3.56 -19.81
C ASP A 62 -6.42 -3.00 -20.88
N GLY A 63 -6.24 -3.72 -21.98
CA GLY A 63 -5.33 -3.35 -23.05
C GLY A 63 -3.87 -3.77 -22.85
N ALA A 64 -3.50 -4.28 -21.69
CA ALA A 64 -2.17 -4.84 -21.41
C ALA A 64 -2.16 -6.36 -21.61
N ARG A 65 -1.10 -6.87 -22.22
CA ARG A 65 -0.88 -8.32 -22.38
C ARG A 65 -0.30 -8.90 -21.11
N VAL A 66 -1.04 -9.75 -20.40
CA VAL A 66 -0.60 -10.40 -19.16
C VAL A 66 -0.14 -11.82 -19.43
N ARG A 67 1.07 -12.16 -18.98
CA ARG A 67 1.62 -13.50 -19.08
C ARG A 67 2.09 -13.99 -17.72
N ARG A 68 1.46 -15.05 -17.23
CA ARG A 68 1.74 -15.67 -15.92
C ARG A 68 2.71 -16.84 -16.10
N LEU A 69 3.93 -16.65 -15.62
CA LEU A 69 4.99 -17.65 -15.65
C LEU A 69 4.90 -18.55 -14.43
N ARG A 70 5.34 -19.79 -14.57
CA ARG A 70 5.33 -20.72 -13.44
C ARG A 70 6.37 -20.30 -12.41
N ALA A 71 5.91 -20.01 -11.20
CA ALA A 71 6.78 -19.77 -10.06
C ALA A 71 7.27 -21.08 -9.45
N PHE A 72 8.46 -21.05 -8.87
CA PHE A 72 8.95 -22.07 -7.96
C PHE A 72 9.75 -21.42 -6.83
N SER A 73 9.87 -22.09 -5.70
CA SER A 73 10.73 -21.71 -4.58
C SER A 73 11.50 -22.93 -4.13
N PHE A 74 12.65 -22.72 -3.52
CA PHE A 74 13.35 -23.80 -2.82
C PHE A 74 12.58 -24.17 -1.54
N PRO A 75 12.63 -25.44 -1.12
CA PRO A 75 12.07 -25.87 0.15
C PRO A 75 12.68 -25.08 1.31
N GLY A 76 11.87 -24.69 2.28
CA GLY A 76 12.31 -23.96 3.47
C GLY A 76 11.63 -22.60 3.62
N GLU A 77 12.00 -21.87 4.68
CA GLU A 77 11.36 -20.62 5.08
C GLU A 77 11.69 -19.39 4.22
N LEU A 78 12.57 -19.54 3.22
CA LEU A 78 13.07 -18.41 2.43
C LEU A 78 12.07 -17.85 1.43
N HIS A 79 10.91 -18.45 1.23
CA HIS A 79 9.78 -17.97 0.38
C HIS A 79 10.19 -16.99 -0.73
N TYR A 80 11.23 -17.37 -1.48
CA TYR A 80 11.82 -16.54 -2.52
C TYR A 80 11.33 -17.05 -3.89
N PRO A 81 10.40 -16.35 -4.53
CA PRO A 81 9.84 -16.82 -5.79
C PRO A 81 10.82 -16.65 -6.96
N PHE A 82 11.01 -17.71 -7.70
CA PHE A 82 11.73 -17.72 -8.96
C PHE A 82 10.75 -17.81 -10.13
N PHE A 83 11.03 -17.07 -11.19
CA PHE A 83 10.24 -17.05 -12.42
C PHE A 83 10.84 -18.01 -13.46
N ARG A 84 10.18 -19.13 -13.73
CA ARG A 84 10.66 -20.05 -14.75
C ARG A 84 10.51 -19.44 -16.14
N GLY A 85 11.64 -19.21 -16.81
CA GLY A 85 11.65 -18.75 -18.19
C GLY A 85 11.49 -17.23 -18.40
N LEU A 86 11.60 -16.39 -17.35
CA LEU A 86 11.47 -14.93 -17.46
C LEU A 86 12.41 -14.34 -18.52
N GLY A 87 13.69 -14.74 -18.58
CA GLY A 87 14.61 -14.20 -19.57
C GLY A 87 14.22 -14.51 -21.02
N ARG A 88 13.61 -15.69 -21.27
CA ARG A 88 13.05 -16.03 -22.61
C ARG A 88 11.79 -15.22 -22.90
N ALA A 89 10.97 -14.98 -21.89
CA ALA A 89 9.77 -14.17 -22.04
C ALA A 89 10.12 -12.71 -22.36
N LEU A 90 11.09 -12.12 -21.64
CA LEU A 90 11.60 -10.77 -21.93
C LEU A 90 12.14 -10.66 -23.36
N LYS A 91 12.93 -11.65 -23.82
CA LYS A 91 13.42 -11.66 -25.19
C LYS A 91 12.29 -11.71 -26.24
N ALA A 92 11.25 -12.48 -25.96
CA ALA A 92 10.11 -12.60 -26.88
C ALA A 92 9.25 -11.32 -26.96
N GLU A 93 9.20 -10.51 -25.89
CA GLU A 93 8.48 -9.23 -25.89
C GLU A 93 9.26 -8.10 -26.59
N SER A 94 10.58 -8.25 -26.78
CA SER A 94 11.45 -7.22 -27.41
C SER A 94 11.20 -5.81 -26.86
N PRO A 95 11.31 -5.58 -25.53
CA PRO A 95 10.96 -4.31 -24.92
C PRO A 95 11.94 -3.20 -25.27
N GLU A 96 11.44 -1.96 -25.35
CA GLU A 96 12.25 -0.74 -25.33
C GLU A 96 12.64 -0.36 -23.90
N LEU A 97 11.83 -0.76 -22.90
CA LEU A 97 12.09 -0.54 -21.48
C LEU A 97 11.44 -1.66 -20.64
N VAL A 98 12.15 -2.09 -19.59
CA VAL A 98 11.63 -3.01 -18.58
C VAL A 98 11.48 -2.29 -17.24
N HIS A 99 10.29 -2.35 -16.65
CA HIS A 99 10.03 -1.84 -15.30
C HIS A 99 9.81 -3.00 -14.34
N VAL A 100 10.71 -3.16 -13.38
CA VAL A 100 10.65 -4.20 -12.35
C VAL A 100 10.06 -3.63 -11.08
N HIS A 101 9.19 -4.39 -10.43
CA HIS A 101 8.60 -4.04 -9.14
C HIS A 101 9.09 -4.96 -8.05
N THR A 102 9.38 -4.39 -6.88
CA THR A 102 9.90 -5.06 -5.69
C THR A 102 11.38 -5.44 -5.82
N TYR A 103 12.21 -4.78 -5.03
CA TYR A 103 13.62 -5.11 -4.92
C TYR A 103 13.81 -6.48 -4.22
N GLY A 104 15.02 -7.01 -4.28
CA GLY A 104 15.35 -8.21 -3.52
C GLY A 104 14.70 -9.50 -4.00
N THR A 105 14.26 -9.56 -5.24
CA THR A 105 13.59 -10.71 -5.84
C THR A 105 14.33 -11.19 -7.09
N ASN A 106 14.09 -12.42 -7.51
CA ASN A 106 14.78 -13.04 -8.65
C ASN A 106 14.61 -12.27 -9.97
N GLN A 107 13.44 -11.68 -10.19
CA GLN A 107 13.17 -10.92 -11.42
C GLN A 107 14.15 -9.76 -11.63
N VAL A 108 14.64 -9.13 -10.56
CA VAL A 108 15.65 -8.06 -10.65
C VAL A 108 16.94 -8.59 -11.29
N ALA A 109 17.46 -9.71 -10.78
CA ALA A 109 18.69 -10.33 -11.30
C ALA A 109 18.53 -10.82 -12.75
N VAL A 110 17.39 -11.42 -13.09
CA VAL A 110 17.10 -11.90 -14.44
C VAL A 110 16.95 -10.72 -15.41
N THR A 111 16.22 -9.67 -15.02
CA THR A 111 16.03 -8.46 -15.83
C THR A 111 17.35 -7.76 -16.06
N ARG A 112 18.17 -7.55 -15.03
CA ARG A 112 19.53 -7.00 -15.17
C ARG A 112 20.36 -7.77 -16.20
N ARG A 113 20.39 -9.11 -16.10
CA ARG A 113 21.14 -9.95 -17.05
C ARG A 113 20.62 -9.80 -18.49
N PHE A 114 19.31 -9.74 -18.66
CA PHE A 114 18.68 -9.49 -19.95
C PHE A 114 19.03 -8.10 -20.48
N ALA A 115 18.82 -7.06 -19.67
CA ALA A 115 19.06 -5.66 -19.99
C ALA A 115 20.49 -5.39 -20.48
N ARG A 116 21.49 -5.94 -19.78
CA ARG A 116 22.91 -5.85 -20.19
C ARG A 116 23.21 -6.51 -21.55
N ARG A 117 22.54 -7.63 -21.86
CA ARG A 117 22.78 -8.37 -23.11
C ARG A 117 22.02 -7.77 -24.30
N ALA A 118 20.87 -7.24 -24.04
CA ALA A 118 20.00 -6.67 -25.07
C ALA A 118 20.17 -5.15 -25.23
N HIS A 119 21.01 -4.53 -24.38
CA HIS A 119 21.18 -3.07 -24.30
C HIS A 119 19.86 -2.32 -24.11
N VAL A 120 18.95 -2.91 -23.32
CA VAL A 120 17.64 -2.34 -22.99
C VAL A 120 17.69 -1.68 -21.62
N PRO A 121 17.30 -0.40 -21.47
CA PRO A 121 17.21 0.24 -20.18
C PRO A 121 16.15 -0.41 -19.29
N TRP A 122 16.37 -0.34 -17.97
CA TRP A 122 15.39 -0.85 -17.01
C TRP A 122 15.29 0.04 -15.77
N VAL A 123 14.09 0.16 -15.24
CA VAL A 123 13.80 0.90 -14.01
C VAL A 123 13.28 -0.04 -12.93
N LEU A 124 13.43 0.36 -11.68
CA LEU A 124 13.02 -0.41 -10.52
C LEU A 124 12.16 0.44 -9.59
N THR A 125 10.93 0.03 -9.30
CA THR A 125 10.21 0.52 -8.12
C THR A 125 10.54 -0.39 -6.95
N ALA A 126 11.15 0.19 -5.90
CA ALA A 126 11.74 -0.60 -4.84
C ALA A 126 10.71 -1.31 -3.96
N HIS A 127 9.62 -0.66 -3.56
CA HIS A 127 8.68 -1.14 -2.54
C HIS A 127 9.46 -1.65 -1.32
N TYR A 128 10.37 -0.81 -0.82
CA TYR A 128 11.29 -1.19 0.25
C TYR A 128 10.59 -1.24 1.59
N HIS A 129 10.82 -2.34 2.31
CA HIS A 129 10.42 -2.49 3.71
C HIS A 129 11.67 -2.69 4.56
N PRO A 130 11.90 -1.85 5.58
CA PRO A 130 13.06 -1.97 6.44
C PRO A 130 13.07 -3.30 7.21
N ILE A 131 14.25 -3.77 7.60
CA ILE A 131 14.44 -5.09 8.21
C ILE A 131 13.61 -5.27 9.48
N TRP A 132 13.49 -4.22 10.31
CA TRP A 132 12.73 -4.24 11.56
C TRP A 132 11.21 -4.38 11.33
N SER A 133 10.70 -3.98 10.16
CA SER A 133 9.28 -4.17 9.79
C SER A 133 8.99 -5.56 9.23
N ILE A 134 10.01 -6.38 9.02
CA ILE A 134 9.88 -7.73 8.45
C ILE A 134 9.76 -8.74 9.58
N TRP A 135 8.74 -9.56 9.49
CA TRP A 135 8.51 -10.65 10.44
C TRP A 135 9.67 -11.64 10.46
N GLY A 136 10.18 -12.02 11.66
CA GLY A 136 11.21 -13.05 11.83
C GLY A 136 12.23 -12.71 12.91
N GLY A 137 12.91 -13.74 13.40
CA GLY A 137 13.93 -13.59 14.47
C GLY A 137 15.29 -13.05 13.98
N SER A 138 16.22 -12.86 14.92
CA SER A 138 17.55 -12.27 14.69
C SER A 138 18.36 -12.91 13.57
N LEU A 139 18.24 -14.23 13.38
CA LEU A 139 18.92 -14.96 12.30
C LEU A 139 18.39 -14.53 10.93
N ARG A 140 17.09 -14.41 10.78
CA ARG A 140 16.46 -13.97 9.53
C ARG A 140 16.84 -12.53 9.19
N HIS A 141 16.89 -11.66 10.17
CA HIS A 141 17.37 -10.27 10.00
C HIS A 141 18.85 -10.21 9.59
N ARG A 142 19.70 -11.08 10.14
CA ARG A 142 21.14 -11.17 9.74
C ARG A 142 21.29 -11.66 8.31
N LEU A 143 20.58 -12.72 7.93
CA LEU A 143 20.58 -13.25 6.56
C LEU A 143 20.05 -12.21 5.57
N ARG A 144 19.00 -11.46 5.94
CA ARG A 144 18.48 -10.39 5.10
C ARG A 144 19.51 -9.27 4.91
N ARG A 145 20.16 -8.79 5.98
CA ARG A 145 21.22 -7.78 5.86
C ARG A 145 22.36 -8.23 4.96
N PHE A 146 22.79 -9.50 5.10
CA PHE A 146 23.82 -10.06 4.22
C PHE A 146 23.35 -10.08 2.75
N TYR A 147 22.12 -10.55 2.52
CA TYR A 147 21.50 -10.57 1.19
C TYR A 147 21.41 -9.16 0.60
N ASP A 148 20.91 -8.20 1.36
CA ASP A 148 20.74 -6.81 0.92
C ASP A 148 22.11 -6.20 0.55
N ALA A 149 23.12 -6.34 1.39
CA ALA A 149 24.44 -5.76 1.15
C ALA A 149 25.21 -6.42 -0.02
N ARG A 150 25.13 -7.75 -0.15
CA ARG A 150 25.98 -8.49 -1.09
C ARG A 150 25.32 -8.84 -2.41
N LEU A 151 24.00 -8.98 -2.43
CA LEU A 151 23.25 -9.41 -3.60
C LEU A 151 22.28 -8.34 -4.12
N ALA A 152 21.44 -7.76 -3.27
CA ALA A 152 20.42 -6.83 -3.73
C ALA A 152 20.98 -5.44 -4.05
N ALA A 153 21.83 -4.87 -3.20
CA ALA A 153 22.38 -3.53 -3.41
C ALA A 153 23.17 -3.39 -4.74
N PRO A 154 24.05 -4.33 -5.11
CA PRO A 154 24.72 -4.28 -6.43
C PRO A 154 23.75 -4.35 -7.61
N LEU A 155 22.62 -5.06 -7.47
CA LEU A 155 21.59 -5.12 -8.52
C LEU A 155 20.88 -3.79 -8.66
N VAL A 156 20.48 -3.17 -7.54
CA VAL A 156 19.79 -1.86 -7.52
C VAL A 156 20.63 -0.78 -8.20
N ARG A 157 21.96 -0.78 -7.96
CA ARG A 157 22.88 0.21 -8.55
C ARG A 157 22.88 0.24 -10.07
N GLU A 158 22.59 -0.88 -10.72
CA GLU A 158 22.63 -0.99 -12.20
C GLU A 158 21.29 -0.64 -12.87
N ALA A 159 20.23 -0.32 -12.10
CA ALA A 159 19.01 0.22 -12.67
C ALA A 159 19.28 1.60 -13.31
N SER A 160 18.67 1.87 -14.45
CA SER A 160 18.77 3.18 -15.10
C SER A 160 18.10 4.28 -14.26
N CYS A 161 17.07 3.91 -13.50
CA CYS A 161 16.42 4.74 -12.49
C CYS A 161 15.79 3.88 -11.40
N LEU A 162 15.93 4.32 -10.15
CA LEU A 162 15.22 3.78 -9.00
C LEU A 162 14.03 4.68 -8.68
N ILE A 163 12.83 4.12 -8.70
CA ILE A 163 11.61 4.80 -8.30
C ILE A 163 11.34 4.47 -6.83
N VAL A 164 11.23 5.50 -6.02
CA VAL A 164 10.83 5.44 -4.62
C VAL A 164 9.46 6.11 -4.44
N GLN A 165 8.66 5.60 -3.53
CA GLN A 165 7.29 6.09 -3.31
C GLN A 165 7.21 7.20 -2.27
N SER A 166 8.27 7.37 -1.46
CA SER A 166 8.38 8.41 -0.44
C SER A 166 9.85 8.80 -0.22
N ARG A 167 10.09 9.99 0.32
CA ARG A 167 11.43 10.43 0.77
C ARG A 167 11.93 9.56 1.90
N GLU A 168 11.03 9.07 2.72
CA GLU A 168 11.36 8.14 3.79
C GLU A 168 11.88 6.80 3.23
N GLU A 169 11.27 6.27 2.17
CA GLU A 169 11.79 5.08 1.48
C GLU A 169 13.21 5.31 0.94
N GLU A 170 13.45 6.47 0.33
CA GLU A 170 14.78 6.87 -0.13
C GLU A 170 15.79 6.94 1.02
N ARG A 171 15.41 7.58 2.13
CA ARG A 171 16.23 7.69 3.34
C ARG A 171 16.60 6.31 3.90
N LEU A 172 15.61 5.44 4.06
CA LEU A 172 15.79 4.09 4.56
C LEU A 172 16.71 3.26 3.67
N LEU A 173 16.58 3.36 2.36
CA LEU A 173 17.48 2.69 1.42
C LEU A 173 18.93 3.17 1.61
N LYS A 174 19.17 4.48 1.71
CA LYS A 174 20.50 5.07 1.95
C LYS A 174 21.09 4.59 3.26
N GLU A 175 20.31 4.64 4.36
CA GLU A 175 20.75 4.21 5.70
C GLU A 175 21.08 2.71 5.76
N ASN A 176 20.42 1.90 4.94
CA ASN A 176 20.73 0.48 4.83
C ASN A 176 21.83 0.16 3.79
N GLY A 177 22.55 1.18 3.32
CA GLY A 177 23.74 1.03 2.50
C GLY A 177 23.48 0.67 1.03
N PHE A 178 22.27 0.95 0.51
CA PHE A 178 22.01 0.78 -0.91
C PHE A 178 22.66 1.90 -1.71
N PRO A 179 23.49 1.57 -2.72
CA PRO A 179 24.03 2.55 -3.64
C PRO A 179 22.91 2.93 -4.60
N LEU A 180 22.37 4.14 -4.41
CA LEU A 180 21.27 4.60 -5.24
C LEU A 180 21.77 5.08 -6.60
N PRO A 181 21.19 4.59 -7.72
CA PRO A 181 21.38 5.18 -9.05
C PRO A 181 20.65 6.52 -9.12
N ARG A 182 20.31 6.99 -10.30
CA ARG A 182 19.32 8.07 -10.44
C ARG A 182 18.03 7.68 -9.70
N VAL A 183 17.52 8.59 -8.85
CA VAL A 183 16.29 8.37 -8.08
C VAL A 183 15.18 9.27 -8.60
N ALA A 184 13.99 8.72 -8.77
CA ALA A 184 12.75 9.45 -9.01
C ALA A 184 11.76 9.19 -7.87
N LEU A 185 11.23 10.26 -7.28
CA LEU A 185 10.18 10.20 -6.27
C LEU A 185 8.82 10.21 -7.00
N ILE A 186 8.17 9.06 -7.01
CA ILE A 186 6.84 8.88 -7.63
C ILE A 186 5.95 8.15 -6.63
N PRO A 187 5.06 8.87 -5.93
CA PRO A 187 4.16 8.27 -4.97
C PRO A 187 3.14 7.34 -5.65
N PRO A 188 2.50 6.42 -4.90
CA PRO A 188 1.43 5.60 -5.46
C PRO A 188 0.20 6.46 -5.78
N GLY A 189 -0.55 6.03 -6.80
CA GLY A 189 -1.78 6.71 -7.19
C GLY A 189 -2.97 6.28 -6.34
N TYR A 190 -3.90 7.21 -6.16
CA TYR A 190 -5.21 6.97 -5.58
C TYR A 190 -6.24 6.63 -6.68
N SER A 191 -7.07 5.62 -6.42
CA SER A 191 -8.26 5.29 -7.23
C SER A 191 -9.51 5.60 -6.43
N PRO A 192 -10.44 6.41 -6.95
CA PRO A 192 -11.72 6.62 -6.30
C PRO A 192 -12.44 5.30 -6.03
N MET A 193 -12.96 5.15 -4.84
CA MET A 193 -13.82 4.03 -4.48
C MET A 193 -15.19 4.17 -5.17
N ARG A 194 -15.91 3.07 -5.29
CA ARG A 194 -17.29 3.12 -5.78
C ARG A 194 -18.14 3.93 -4.80
N ALA A 195 -18.92 4.88 -5.35
CA ALA A 195 -19.82 5.67 -4.54
C ALA A 195 -20.84 4.78 -3.82
N PRO A 196 -21.26 5.14 -2.60
CA PRO A 196 -22.36 4.47 -1.91
C PRO A 196 -23.65 4.51 -2.72
N ASP A 197 -24.50 3.51 -2.55
CA ASP A 197 -25.82 3.53 -3.17
C ASP A 197 -26.66 4.66 -2.53
N PRO A 198 -27.44 5.42 -3.33
CA PRO A 198 -28.28 6.49 -2.81
C PRO A 198 -29.22 5.99 -1.72
N GLY A 199 -29.26 6.70 -0.58
CA GLY A 199 -30.12 6.38 0.57
C GLY A 199 -29.60 5.23 1.45
N THR A 200 -28.51 4.56 1.10
CA THR A 200 -27.88 3.55 1.96
C THR A 200 -26.85 4.23 2.86
N THR A 201 -27.00 4.08 4.18
CA THR A 201 -25.99 4.54 5.14
C THR A 201 -25.31 3.35 5.79
N PHE A 202 -24.02 3.47 6.07
CA PHE A 202 -23.26 2.45 6.77
C PHE A 202 -23.81 2.23 8.19
N ALA A 203 -24.11 3.34 8.88
CA ALA A 203 -24.62 3.31 10.24
C ALA A 203 -25.95 2.55 10.32
N GLN A 204 -26.89 2.78 9.39
CA GLN A 204 -28.17 2.06 9.35
C GLN A 204 -28.00 0.59 9.01
N THR A 205 -27.15 0.28 8.01
CA THR A 205 -26.91 -1.11 7.57
C THR A 205 -26.37 -1.99 8.68
N PHE A 206 -25.51 -1.44 9.53
CA PHE A 206 -24.84 -2.20 10.59
C PHE A 206 -25.31 -1.86 12.01
N GLY A 207 -26.34 -1.06 12.16
CA GLY A 207 -26.90 -0.69 13.47
C GLY A 207 -25.90 0.06 14.35
N ILE A 208 -25.14 1.00 13.78
CA ILE A 208 -24.24 1.87 14.52
C ILE A 208 -25.07 2.99 15.17
N PRO A 209 -25.10 3.07 16.53
CA PRO A 209 -26.11 3.90 17.19
C PRO A 209 -25.81 5.40 17.19
N GLY A 210 -24.65 5.82 16.76
CA GLY A 210 -24.23 7.23 16.84
C GLY A 210 -23.05 7.55 15.94
N PRO A 211 -22.45 8.73 16.13
CA PRO A 211 -21.26 9.10 15.39
C PRO A 211 -20.10 8.18 15.72
N PHE A 212 -19.21 7.96 14.74
CA PHE A 212 -18.15 7.00 14.94
C PHE A 212 -16.77 7.46 14.47
N VAL A 213 -15.76 6.90 15.13
CA VAL A 213 -14.35 6.88 14.73
C VAL A 213 -14.15 5.66 13.84
N LEU A 214 -13.50 5.81 12.72
CA LEU A 214 -13.28 4.72 11.76
C LEU A 214 -11.80 4.32 11.68
N PHE A 215 -11.56 3.03 11.66
CA PHE A 215 -10.31 2.40 11.21
C PHE A 215 -10.62 1.42 10.08
N VAL A 216 -9.86 1.47 9.00
CA VAL A 216 -9.92 0.50 7.90
C VAL A 216 -8.52 -0.03 7.62
N GLY A 217 -8.36 -1.35 7.73
CA GLY A 217 -7.08 -1.99 7.51
C GLY A 217 -7.01 -3.37 8.12
N ARG A 218 -6.00 -4.13 7.74
CA ARG A 218 -5.77 -5.44 8.34
C ARG A 218 -5.54 -5.33 9.84
N LEU A 219 -6.18 -6.17 10.65
CA LEU A 219 -6.00 -6.19 12.10
C LEU A 219 -4.68 -6.89 12.46
N ALA A 220 -3.56 -6.17 12.28
CA ALA A 220 -2.20 -6.67 12.46
C ALA A 220 -1.45 -5.85 13.52
N SER A 221 -0.38 -6.43 14.10
CA SER A 221 0.38 -5.84 15.21
C SER A 221 0.90 -4.44 14.92
N ASN A 222 1.38 -4.21 13.70
CA ASN A 222 1.96 -2.93 13.28
C ASN A 222 0.93 -1.82 12.98
N LYS A 223 -0.36 -2.05 13.25
CA LYS A 223 -1.43 -1.08 12.96
C LYS A 223 -1.85 -0.21 14.16
N GLY A 224 -1.19 -0.37 15.31
CA GLY A 224 -1.41 0.46 16.50
C GLY A 224 -2.83 0.33 17.08
N LEU A 225 -3.46 -0.84 16.96
CA LEU A 225 -4.86 -1.02 17.36
C LEU A 225 -5.06 -1.02 18.89
N LEU A 226 -4.06 -1.46 19.66
CA LEU A 226 -4.16 -1.42 21.12
C LEU A 226 -4.05 0.03 21.65
N PRO A 227 -3.07 0.85 21.24
CA PRO A 227 -3.06 2.30 21.51
C PRO A 227 -4.33 3.02 21.05
N LEU A 228 -4.93 2.61 19.92
CA LEU A 228 -6.21 3.18 19.47
C LEU A 228 -7.35 2.90 20.45
N LEU A 229 -7.47 1.66 20.94
CA LEU A 229 -8.48 1.30 21.94
C LEU A 229 -8.30 2.09 23.24
N GLU A 230 -7.05 2.20 23.71
CA GLU A 230 -6.72 2.97 24.91
C GLU A 230 -7.04 4.46 24.75
N GLY A 231 -6.64 5.04 23.61
CA GLY A 231 -6.91 6.43 23.27
C GLY A 231 -8.38 6.76 22.99
N PHE A 232 -9.16 5.77 22.57
CA PHE A 232 -10.59 5.92 22.35
C PHE A 232 -11.41 5.91 23.67
N ARG A 233 -10.92 5.24 24.71
CA ARG A 233 -11.64 5.10 25.99
C ARG A 233 -12.07 6.45 26.59
N PRO A 234 -11.20 7.47 26.72
CA PRO A 234 -11.61 8.78 27.25
C PRO A 234 -12.67 9.47 26.38
N LEU A 235 -12.59 9.33 25.04
CA LEU A 235 -13.65 9.84 24.16
C LEU A 235 -14.97 9.15 24.42
N SER A 236 -15.02 7.84 24.60
CA SER A 236 -16.23 7.08 24.90
C SER A 236 -16.87 7.43 26.25
N GLN A 237 -16.08 7.96 27.18
CA GLN A 237 -16.55 8.51 28.46
C GLN A 237 -17.06 9.94 28.31
N HIS A 238 -16.42 10.74 27.46
CA HIS A 238 -16.82 12.12 27.16
C HIS A 238 -18.13 12.17 26.35
N ASP A 239 -18.26 11.32 25.33
CA ASP A 239 -19.47 11.15 24.53
C ASP A 239 -19.91 9.68 24.56
N PRO A 240 -20.94 9.37 25.40
CA PRO A 240 -21.47 8.01 25.50
C PRO A 240 -22.15 7.49 24.22
N THR A 241 -22.32 8.29 23.19
CA THR A 241 -22.85 7.85 21.88
C THR A 241 -21.74 7.48 20.91
N ALA A 242 -20.48 7.87 21.19
CA ALA A 242 -19.34 7.60 20.35
C ALA A 242 -19.10 6.08 20.17
N THR A 243 -18.88 5.66 18.95
CA THR A 243 -18.56 4.29 18.57
C THR A 243 -17.20 4.24 17.86
N LEU A 244 -16.40 3.21 18.09
CA LEU A 244 -15.22 2.90 17.30
C LEU A 244 -15.53 1.73 16.35
N VAL A 245 -15.39 1.94 15.06
CA VAL A 245 -15.63 0.95 14.01
C VAL A 245 -14.31 0.49 13.42
N LEU A 246 -14.03 -0.81 13.48
CA LEU A 246 -12.83 -1.44 12.96
C LEU A 246 -13.21 -2.35 11.79
N ILE A 247 -12.81 -1.97 10.57
CA ILE A 247 -13.06 -2.74 9.34
C ILE A 247 -11.75 -3.37 8.85
N GLY A 248 -11.74 -4.68 8.64
CA GLY A 248 -10.63 -5.38 8.02
C GLY A 248 -10.49 -6.84 8.42
N ALA A 249 -9.73 -7.57 7.60
CA ALA A 249 -9.43 -8.96 7.88
C ALA A 249 -8.51 -9.11 9.10
N ASP A 250 -8.66 -10.22 9.83
CA ASP A 250 -7.75 -10.56 10.92
C ASP A 250 -6.33 -10.80 10.39
N GLY A 251 -5.38 -10.08 10.96
CA GLY A 251 -3.94 -10.23 10.74
C GLY A 251 -3.22 -10.85 11.95
N GLY A 252 -3.96 -11.57 12.79
CA GLY A 252 -3.45 -12.23 14.00
C GLY A 252 -3.67 -11.42 15.29
N MET A 253 -4.39 -10.30 15.23
CA MET A 253 -4.62 -9.44 16.41
C MET A 253 -6.02 -9.51 16.99
N ARG A 254 -6.97 -10.21 16.35
CA ARG A 254 -8.38 -10.21 16.75
C ARG A 254 -8.56 -10.60 18.24
N ALA A 255 -7.97 -11.70 18.68
CA ALA A 255 -8.08 -12.15 20.07
C ALA A 255 -7.50 -11.15 21.08
N ALA A 256 -6.38 -10.48 20.74
CA ALA A 256 -5.78 -9.46 21.59
C ALA A 256 -6.67 -8.20 21.68
N ILE A 257 -7.28 -7.80 20.57
CA ILE A 257 -8.22 -6.68 20.47
C ILE A 257 -9.47 -6.97 21.31
N GLU A 258 -10.10 -8.15 21.15
CA GLU A 258 -11.29 -8.55 21.89
C GLU A 258 -11.03 -8.57 23.42
N ARG A 259 -9.88 -9.13 23.83
CA ARG A 259 -9.46 -9.10 25.24
C ARG A 259 -9.31 -7.66 25.74
N ARG A 260 -8.62 -6.78 24.98
CA ARG A 260 -8.38 -5.39 25.38
C ARG A 260 -9.67 -4.59 25.45
N ILE A 261 -10.63 -4.83 24.55
CA ILE A 261 -11.99 -4.26 24.63
C ILE A 261 -12.66 -4.62 25.94
N GLY A 262 -12.57 -5.88 26.37
CA GLY A 262 -13.12 -6.35 27.66
C GLY A 262 -12.45 -5.67 28.87
N GLU A 263 -11.11 -5.62 28.90
CA GLU A 263 -10.31 -4.98 29.95
C GLU A 263 -10.62 -3.47 30.11
N LEU A 264 -10.90 -2.80 28.99
CA LEU A 264 -11.21 -1.36 28.98
C LEU A 264 -12.70 -1.05 29.19
N GLY A 265 -13.56 -2.06 29.23
CA GLY A 265 -15.02 -1.89 29.36
C GLY A 265 -15.67 -1.29 28.12
N LEU A 266 -15.12 -1.54 26.93
CA LEU A 266 -15.55 -0.95 25.66
C LEU A 266 -16.49 -1.85 24.83
N GLY A 267 -17.00 -2.95 25.37
CA GLY A 267 -17.74 -3.97 24.62
C GLY A 267 -18.95 -3.44 23.82
N SER A 268 -19.68 -2.46 24.34
CA SER A 268 -20.80 -1.83 23.63
C SER A 268 -20.39 -0.69 22.68
N ARG A 269 -19.14 -0.26 22.72
CA ARG A 269 -18.60 0.93 22.04
C ARG A 269 -17.67 0.63 20.87
N VAL A 270 -17.22 -0.62 20.72
CA VAL A 270 -16.34 -1.05 19.65
C VAL A 270 -17.06 -2.06 18.77
N ARG A 271 -17.02 -1.87 17.46
CA ARG A 271 -17.58 -2.75 16.45
C ARG A 271 -16.46 -3.34 15.59
N LEU A 272 -16.25 -4.66 15.70
CA LEU A 272 -15.34 -5.42 14.84
C LEU A 272 -16.13 -5.95 13.65
N MET A 273 -16.02 -5.29 12.50
CA MET A 273 -16.82 -5.60 11.31
C MET A 273 -16.27 -6.77 10.48
N GLY A 274 -14.99 -7.14 10.71
CA GLY A 274 -14.32 -8.07 9.79
C GLY A 274 -14.03 -7.43 8.44
N TYR A 275 -13.75 -8.27 7.44
CA TYR A 275 -13.54 -7.81 6.07
C TYR A 275 -14.89 -7.56 5.37
N ILE A 276 -15.06 -6.38 4.84
CA ILE A 276 -16.25 -6.00 4.04
C ILE A 276 -15.85 -6.01 2.58
N GLU A 277 -16.48 -6.87 1.78
CA GLU A 277 -16.18 -7.06 0.36
C GLU A 277 -16.78 -5.97 -0.52
N ASP A 278 -17.94 -5.45 -0.13
CA ASP A 278 -18.61 -4.38 -0.88
C ASP A 278 -17.93 -3.02 -0.63
N GLU A 279 -17.17 -2.58 -1.64
CA GLU A 279 -16.47 -1.30 -1.63
C GLU A 279 -17.40 -0.10 -1.38
N ARG A 280 -18.68 -0.18 -1.78
CA ARG A 280 -19.66 0.88 -1.56
C ARG A 280 -19.99 1.07 -0.09
N LEU A 281 -20.06 -0.02 0.68
CA LEU A 281 -20.26 0.04 2.13
C LEU A 281 -19.05 0.61 2.85
N VAL A 282 -17.84 0.27 2.41
CA VAL A 282 -16.60 0.87 2.95
C VAL A 282 -16.53 2.35 2.61
N SER A 283 -16.92 2.73 1.40
CA SER A 283 -17.04 4.13 0.96
C SER A 283 -18.05 4.91 1.83
N ALA A 284 -19.22 4.32 2.12
CA ALA A 284 -20.20 4.90 3.04
C ALA A 284 -19.63 5.07 4.46
N ALA A 285 -18.87 4.08 4.95
CA ALA A 285 -18.22 4.19 6.26
C ALA A 285 -17.24 5.37 6.32
N PHE A 286 -16.43 5.59 5.28
CA PHE A 286 -15.56 6.77 5.22
C PHE A 286 -16.38 8.06 5.22
N GLN A 287 -17.42 8.15 4.40
CA GLN A 287 -18.22 9.35 4.26
C GLN A 287 -18.96 9.73 5.56
N GLU A 288 -19.39 8.74 6.35
CA GLU A 288 -20.17 8.94 7.57
C GLU A 288 -19.30 9.11 8.83
N ALA A 289 -18.04 8.66 8.79
CA ALA A 289 -17.14 8.76 9.94
C ALA A 289 -16.84 10.22 10.30
N ARG A 290 -16.87 10.54 11.60
CA ARG A 290 -16.40 11.85 12.08
C ARG A 290 -14.91 12.05 11.89
N VAL A 291 -14.15 10.97 12.00
CA VAL A 291 -12.69 10.96 11.85
C VAL A 291 -12.22 9.55 11.50
N PHE A 292 -11.23 9.47 10.64
CA PHE A 292 -10.51 8.25 10.32
C PHE A 292 -9.19 8.20 11.10
N VAL A 293 -8.86 7.06 11.71
CA VAL A 293 -7.63 6.92 12.51
C VAL A 293 -6.76 5.79 12.01
N LEU A 294 -5.48 6.09 11.74
CA LEU A 294 -4.46 5.11 11.34
C LEU A 294 -3.19 5.28 12.18
N PRO A 295 -3.15 4.74 13.42
CA PRO A 295 -2.05 4.94 14.36
C PRO A 295 -0.94 3.89 14.19
N SER A 296 -0.60 3.56 12.95
CA SER A 296 0.35 2.51 12.61
C SER A 296 1.76 2.81 13.14
N GLU A 297 2.49 1.76 13.51
CA GLU A 297 3.92 1.83 13.84
C GLU A 297 4.79 2.03 12.58
N TYR A 298 4.32 1.54 11.46
CA TYR A 298 4.96 1.70 10.16
C TYR A 298 3.94 1.65 9.03
N GLU A 299 4.10 2.56 8.07
CA GLU A 299 3.40 2.60 6.79
C GLU A 299 4.36 3.00 5.68
N ALA A 300 4.39 2.25 4.59
CA ALA A 300 5.18 2.66 3.43
C ALA A 300 4.63 3.98 2.85
N PHE A 301 3.30 4.07 2.72
CA PHE A 301 2.62 5.28 2.25
C PHE A 301 1.30 5.55 2.99
N GLY A 302 0.43 4.54 3.15
CA GLY A 302 -0.87 4.70 3.83
C GLY A 302 -2.00 5.14 2.90
N LEU A 303 -2.20 4.46 1.76
CA LEU A 303 -3.24 4.79 0.76
C LEU A 303 -4.65 4.94 1.34
N VAL A 304 -4.97 4.18 2.39
CA VAL A 304 -6.27 4.26 3.08
C VAL A 304 -6.56 5.65 3.68
N LEU A 305 -5.51 6.43 3.99
CA LEU A 305 -5.67 7.83 4.40
C LEU A 305 -6.13 8.71 3.23
N LEU A 306 -5.64 8.46 2.02
CA LEU A 306 -6.15 9.15 0.83
C LEU A 306 -7.60 8.75 0.53
N GLU A 307 -7.99 7.51 0.82
CA GLU A 307 -9.38 7.06 0.72
C GLU A 307 -10.28 7.84 1.69
N ALA A 308 -9.87 8.01 2.95
CA ALA A 308 -10.60 8.83 3.92
C ALA A 308 -10.70 10.30 3.49
N LEU A 309 -9.55 10.90 3.11
CA LEU A 309 -9.51 12.31 2.67
C LEU A 309 -10.35 12.56 1.41
N ALA A 310 -10.42 11.59 0.49
CA ALA A 310 -11.24 11.70 -0.72
C ALA A 310 -12.75 11.76 -0.40
N HIS A 311 -13.17 11.18 0.71
CA HIS A 311 -14.54 11.27 1.22
C HIS A 311 -14.78 12.52 2.09
N GLY A 312 -13.77 13.37 2.25
CA GLY A 312 -13.85 14.56 3.10
C GLY A 312 -13.76 14.24 4.59
N THR A 313 -13.28 13.06 4.95
CA THR A 313 -13.11 12.64 6.34
C THR A 313 -11.74 13.05 6.83
N PRO A 314 -11.63 13.89 7.89
CA PRO A 314 -10.35 14.26 8.47
C PRO A 314 -9.65 13.04 9.08
N VAL A 315 -8.32 13.06 9.10
CA VAL A 315 -7.54 11.91 9.53
C VAL A 315 -6.72 12.19 10.79
N ILE A 316 -6.55 11.16 11.62
CA ILE A 316 -5.50 11.08 12.65
C ILE A 316 -4.56 9.96 12.22
N ALA A 317 -3.28 10.23 12.06
CA ALA A 317 -2.33 9.24 11.60
C ALA A 317 -0.99 9.36 12.33
N SER A 318 -0.28 8.25 12.45
CA SER A 318 1.08 8.29 12.99
C SER A 318 2.03 9.02 12.03
N ARG A 319 2.99 9.75 12.59
CA ARG A 319 4.08 10.44 11.87
C ARG A 319 5.17 9.43 11.47
N VAL A 320 4.80 8.48 10.57
CA VAL A 320 5.70 7.39 10.14
C VAL A 320 5.65 7.20 8.62
N GLY A 321 6.73 6.68 8.06
CA GLY A 321 6.82 6.35 6.63
C GLY A 321 6.53 7.54 5.72
N GLY A 322 5.77 7.30 4.67
CA GLY A 322 5.36 8.32 3.72
C GLY A 322 4.19 9.21 4.17
N ILE A 323 3.55 8.93 5.30
CA ILE A 323 2.35 9.66 5.76
C ILE A 323 2.59 11.17 5.89
N PRO A 324 3.70 11.66 6.51
CA PRO A 324 3.95 13.09 6.66
C PRO A 324 4.17 13.85 5.33
N GLU A 325 4.34 13.12 4.23
CA GLU A 325 4.56 13.74 2.91
C GLU A 325 3.25 14.21 2.27
N PHE A 326 2.10 13.69 2.72
CA PHE A 326 0.81 14.07 2.16
C PHE A 326 -0.24 14.48 3.20
N VAL A 327 -0.16 13.99 4.44
CA VAL A 327 -1.02 14.48 5.52
C VAL A 327 -0.38 15.73 6.12
N GLU A 328 -0.87 16.90 5.72
CA GLU A 328 -0.43 18.18 6.28
C GLU A 328 -1.06 18.37 7.66
N ASP A 329 -0.20 18.28 8.71
CA ASP A 329 -0.60 18.40 10.12
C ASP A 329 -1.32 19.73 10.41
N GLY A 330 -2.51 19.67 11.01
CA GLY A 330 -3.37 20.82 11.26
C GLY A 330 -4.12 21.39 10.06
N ARG A 331 -4.05 20.73 8.86
CA ARG A 331 -4.75 21.15 7.64
C ARG A 331 -5.62 20.06 7.03
N ALA A 332 -5.10 18.82 6.92
CA ALA A 332 -5.86 17.66 6.44
C ALA A 332 -6.20 16.69 7.58
N GLY A 333 -5.56 16.84 8.72
CA GLY A 333 -5.68 15.95 9.87
C GLY A 333 -4.66 16.26 10.93
N ARG A 334 -4.48 15.32 11.87
CA ARG A 334 -3.49 15.40 12.94
C ARG A 334 -2.45 14.27 12.81
N LEU A 335 -1.16 14.65 12.86
CA LEU A 335 -0.06 13.69 12.94
C LEU A 335 0.37 13.50 14.39
N ILE A 336 0.36 12.23 14.83
CA ILE A 336 0.70 11.83 16.20
C ILE A 336 1.98 10.96 16.23
N PRO A 337 2.70 10.86 17.37
CA PRO A 337 3.72 9.84 17.53
C PRO A 337 3.11 8.43 17.43
N PRO A 338 3.83 7.43 16.89
CA PRO A 338 3.37 6.05 16.94
C PRO A 338 3.30 5.55 18.38
N GLU A 339 2.44 4.57 18.64
CA GLU A 339 2.27 3.91 19.95
C GLU A 339 1.87 4.84 21.12
N ASP A 340 1.41 6.06 20.84
CA ASP A 340 1.03 7.07 21.83
C ASP A 340 -0.50 7.18 21.97
N ALA A 341 -1.06 6.44 22.93
CA ALA A 341 -2.49 6.47 23.24
C ALA A 341 -2.96 7.84 23.75
N ALA A 342 -2.11 8.60 24.45
CA ALA A 342 -2.46 9.93 24.94
C ALA A 342 -2.58 10.93 23.77
N ALA A 343 -1.67 10.85 22.81
CA ALA A 343 -1.77 11.64 21.57
C ALA A 343 -3.01 11.26 20.74
N VAL A 344 -3.38 9.98 20.68
CA VAL A 344 -4.65 9.53 20.07
C VAL A 344 -5.84 10.18 20.78
N THR A 345 -5.87 10.15 22.13
CA THR A 345 -6.94 10.78 22.91
C THR A 345 -7.07 12.27 22.60
N SER A 346 -5.95 13.00 22.68
CA SER A 346 -5.94 14.45 22.47
C SER A 346 -6.44 14.82 21.08
N ALA A 347 -5.96 14.12 20.05
CA ALA A 347 -6.38 14.34 18.66
C ALA A 347 -7.86 13.98 18.41
N LEU A 348 -8.34 12.88 19.02
CA LEU A 348 -9.75 12.50 18.94
C LEU A 348 -10.65 13.57 19.56
N LEU A 349 -10.37 14.03 20.78
CA LEU A 349 -11.17 15.05 21.46
C LEU A 349 -11.15 16.39 20.72
N GLU A 350 -10.01 16.82 20.18
CA GLU A 350 -9.87 18.02 19.35
C GLU A 350 -10.85 17.97 18.16
N ILE A 351 -10.76 16.91 17.37
CA ILE A 351 -11.55 16.76 16.13
C ILE A 351 -13.03 16.49 16.46
N TRP A 352 -13.30 15.72 17.52
CA TRP A 352 -14.67 15.33 17.88
C TRP A 352 -15.53 16.51 18.27
N ASN A 353 -14.97 17.45 19.02
CA ASN A 353 -15.71 18.59 19.58
C ASN A 353 -15.81 19.79 18.63
N ASP A 354 -15.07 19.82 17.52
CA ASP A 354 -15.07 20.95 16.56
C ASP A 354 -15.58 20.53 15.17
N PRO A 355 -16.88 20.71 14.89
CA PRO A 355 -17.47 20.43 13.57
C PRO A 355 -16.84 21.29 12.45
N ALA A 356 -16.51 22.56 12.74
CA ALA A 356 -15.93 23.45 11.76
C ALA A 356 -14.49 23.03 11.40
N LEU A 357 -13.75 22.49 12.36
CA LEU A 357 -12.43 21.88 12.12
C LEU A 357 -12.54 20.67 11.21
N ARG A 358 -13.49 19.76 11.46
CA ARG A 358 -13.75 18.58 10.63
C ARG A 358 -14.05 18.96 9.19
N GLU A 359 -14.93 19.93 9.00
CA GLU A 359 -15.29 20.42 7.67
C GLU A 359 -14.09 21.03 6.95
N ARG A 360 -13.34 21.92 7.61
CA ARG A 360 -12.13 22.54 7.01
C ARG A 360 -11.09 21.49 6.62
N TRP A 361 -10.77 20.54 7.51
CA TRP A 361 -9.75 19.53 7.23
C TRP A 361 -10.21 18.51 6.19
N GLY A 362 -11.47 18.10 6.24
CA GLY A 362 -12.06 17.23 5.23
C GLY A 362 -12.08 17.87 3.84
N HIS A 363 -12.49 19.15 3.77
CA HIS A 363 -12.45 19.92 2.52
C HIS A 363 -11.03 20.05 1.98
N TYR A 364 -10.07 20.44 2.82
CA TYR A 364 -8.67 20.56 2.42
C TYR A 364 -8.10 19.22 1.92
N GLY A 365 -8.38 18.14 2.63
CA GLY A 365 -7.97 16.79 2.23
C GLY A 365 -8.47 16.43 0.84
N ARG A 366 -9.77 16.61 0.60
CA ARG A 366 -10.43 16.25 -0.66
C ARG A 366 -10.01 17.14 -1.82
N GLU A 367 -9.99 18.46 -1.63
CA GLU A 367 -9.80 19.41 -2.74
C GLU A 367 -8.32 19.78 -2.99
N THR A 368 -7.46 19.59 -1.97
CA THR A 368 -6.04 20.00 -2.09
C THR A 368 -5.08 18.82 -2.03
N THR A 369 -5.27 17.89 -1.10
CA THR A 369 -4.34 16.77 -0.91
C THR A 369 -4.54 15.69 -1.97
N VAL A 370 -5.74 15.12 -2.07
CA VAL A 370 -6.04 13.98 -2.95
C VAL A 370 -5.73 14.25 -4.43
N PRO A 371 -6.00 15.42 -5.02
CA PRO A 371 -5.70 15.69 -6.43
C PRO A 371 -4.21 15.60 -6.79
N ARG A 372 -3.32 15.65 -5.82
CA ARG A 372 -1.86 15.50 -6.03
C ARG A 372 -1.46 14.05 -6.30
N TYR A 373 -2.31 13.09 -5.95
CA TYR A 373 -2.05 11.65 -5.96
C TYR A 373 -2.92 10.88 -6.97
N THR A 374 -3.40 11.55 -8.00
CA THR A 374 -4.16 10.90 -9.07
C THR A 374 -3.25 9.98 -9.90
N TRP A 375 -3.79 8.87 -10.37
CA TRP A 375 -3.07 7.96 -11.24
C TRP A 375 -2.56 8.61 -12.53
N ASP A 376 -3.28 9.61 -13.06
CA ASP A 376 -2.85 10.30 -14.27
C ASP A 376 -1.54 11.06 -14.02
N ARG A 377 -1.40 11.74 -12.88
CA ARG A 377 -0.14 12.38 -12.48
C ARG A 377 0.99 11.38 -12.26
N VAL A 378 0.69 10.24 -11.63
CA VAL A 378 1.67 9.15 -11.44
C VAL A 378 2.19 8.65 -12.78
N VAL A 379 1.28 8.42 -13.74
CA VAL A 379 1.66 7.93 -15.07
C VAL A 379 2.39 8.99 -15.88
N ASP A 380 2.04 10.28 -15.77
CA ASP A 380 2.78 11.39 -16.38
C ASP A 380 4.25 11.41 -15.91
N GLN A 381 4.47 11.26 -14.59
CA GLN A 381 5.81 11.18 -14.01
C GLN A 381 6.56 9.93 -14.47
N LEU A 382 5.90 8.78 -14.52
CA LEU A 382 6.48 7.52 -15.02
C LEU A 382 6.89 7.65 -16.49
N GLU A 383 6.03 8.19 -17.35
CA GLU A 383 6.36 8.39 -18.76
C GLU A 383 7.54 9.36 -18.94
N THR A 384 7.64 10.39 -18.11
CA THR A 384 8.78 11.31 -18.12
C THR A 384 10.07 10.54 -17.81
N VAL A 385 10.09 9.73 -16.74
CA VAL A 385 11.23 8.88 -16.39
C VAL A 385 11.55 7.90 -17.52
N TYR A 386 10.53 7.27 -18.12
CA TYR A 386 10.74 6.31 -19.19
C TYR A 386 11.39 6.94 -20.45
N ARG A 387 10.89 8.12 -20.89
CA ARG A 387 11.47 8.85 -22.02
C ARG A 387 12.91 9.24 -21.76
N GLU A 388 13.23 9.77 -20.57
CA GLU A 388 14.58 10.18 -20.18
C GLU A 388 15.55 9.00 -20.09
N VAL A 389 15.07 7.82 -19.71
CA VAL A 389 15.88 6.60 -19.58
C VAL A 389 16.09 5.89 -20.92
N VAL A 390 15.10 5.92 -21.81
CA VAL A 390 15.21 5.33 -23.16
C VAL A 390 16.08 6.23 -24.06
N GLY A 391 16.05 7.53 -23.82
CA GLY A 391 16.71 8.52 -24.68
C GLY A 391 15.87 8.87 -25.92
N PRO A 392 16.37 9.78 -26.73
CA PRO A 392 15.72 10.19 -27.97
C PRO A 392 15.71 9.12 -29.04
#